data_7d40f49699ae389fbde6d0e40bb5f8c3
#
_entry.id   7d40f49699ae389fbde6d0e40bb5f8c3
#
_cell.length_a   1.000
_cell.length_b   1.000
_cell.length_c   1.000
_cell.angle_alpha   90.00
_cell.angle_beta   90.00
_cell.angle_gamma   90.00
#
_symmetry.space_group_name_H-M   'P 1'
#
loop_
_entity.id
_entity.type
_entity.pdbx_description
1 polymer ?
#
loop_
_entity_poly.entity_id
_entity_poly.type
_entity_poly.pdbx_seq_one_letter_code
_entity_poly.pdbx_strand_id
1 'polypeptide(L)'
;MNMKYRDLRDFIDGLERSGELKRVAEPVSARLEMTALSDRVLRAGGPALLFENPQGYKFQALTNLFGTPQRVAKGMGATEVSELRDVGRVLASLKEPEPPKGLKDAGKLLQMAKALWDMKPAAVRKAACQEEVLQGAEVDLGELPIQLCWPGDAGPLITWGLVITRGPQGIANPRRRQNLGIYRQQVIGKRQVIMRWLAHRGGALDFRDFALANPGQPFPIAVALGADPATILGAVTPVPDTLSEYQFAGLLRGGRTEVVDTSVPVSYTHLTLPTILLV
;
A
#
# COMPACT_ATOMS: atom_id res chain seq x y z
N MET A 1 14.69 6.68 -12.76
CA MET A 1 13.55 5.74 -12.63
C MET A 1 12.40 6.31 -13.43
N ASN A 2 11.85 5.58 -14.36
CA ASN A 2 10.63 5.96 -15.08
C ASN A 2 9.45 5.28 -14.39
N MET A 3 8.33 6.00 -14.27
CA MET A 3 7.08 5.43 -13.78
C MET A 3 6.69 4.25 -14.67
N LYS A 4 6.69 3.05 -14.10
CA LYS A 4 6.45 1.82 -14.87
C LYS A 4 5.01 1.33 -14.73
N TYR A 5 4.34 1.66 -13.62
CA TYR A 5 2.98 1.22 -13.34
C TYR A 5 2.18 2.38 -12.74
N ARG A 6 1.04 2.66 -13.34
CA ARG A 6 0.12 3.71 -12.87
C ARG A 6 -0.63 3.28 -11.61
N ASP A 7 -1.02 2.01 -11.58
CA ASP A 7 -1.89 1.43 -10.58
C ASP A 7 -1.66 -0.09 -10.46
N LEU A 8 -2.43 -0.75 -9.59
CA LEU A 8 -2.33 -2.18 -9.39
C LEU A 8 -2.76 -2.99 -10.62
N ARG A 9 -3.75 -2.52 -11.40
CA ARG A 9 -4.21 -3.23 -12.61
C ARG A 9 -3.13 -3.23 -13.68
N ASP A 10 -2.50 -2.07 -13.91
CA ASP A 10 -1.38 -1.95 -14.85
C ASP A 10 -0.20 -2.86 -14.44
N PHE A 11 0.03 -3.02 -13.13
CA PHE A 11 1.02 -3.96 -12.61
C PHE A 11 0.61 -5.42 -12.84
N ILE A 12 -0.64 -5.80 -12.56
CA ILE A 12 -1.20 -7.12 -12.83
C ILE A 12 -1.04 -7.47 -14.31
N ASP A 13 -1.42 -6.57 -15.21
CA ASP A 13 -1.27 -6.75 -16.66
C ASP A 13 0.20 -6.91 -17.06
N GLY A 14 1.09 -6.18 -16.41
CA GLY A 14 2.54 -6.30 -16.60
C GLY A 14 3.08 -7.66 -16.19
N LEU A 15 2.63 -8.17 -15.04
CA LEU A 15 3.00 -9.51 -14.54
C LEU A 15 2.44 -10.62 -15.45
N GLU A 16 1.22 -10.47 -15.93
CA GLU A 16 0.60 -11.42 -16.85
C GLU A 16 1.37 -11.51 -18.16
N ARG A 17 1.69 -10.37 -18.79
CA ARG A 17 2.52 -10.31 -20.01
C ARG A 17 3.91 -10.94 -19.84
N SER A 18 4.47 -10.90 -18.63
CA SER A 18 5.77 -11.52 -18.32
C SER A 18 5.68 -12.96 -17.82
N GLY A 19 4.49 -13.58 -17.80
CA GLY A 19 4.28 -14.93 -17.30
C GLY A 19 4.42 -15.08 -15.78
N GLU A 20 4.41 -13.98 -15.04
CA GLU A 20 4.55 -13.96 -13.57
C GLU A 20 3.21 -13.83 -12.82
N LEU A 21 2.10 -13.91 -13.54
CA LEU A 21 0.76 -13.99 -12.97
C LEU A 21 -0.01 -15.12 -13.63
N LYS A 22 -0.77 -15.87 -12.83
CA LYS A 22 -1.73 -16.85 -13.31
C LYS A 22 -3.13 -16.50 -12.84
N ARG A 23 -4.09 -16.46 -13.76
CA ARG A 23 -5.52 -16.35 -13.45
C ARG A 23 -6.05 -17.72 -13.07
N VAL A 24 -6.86 -17.77 -12.04
CA VAL A 24 -7.57 -18.96 -11.55
C VAL A 24 -9.05 -18.69 -11.75
N ALA A 25 -9.62 -19.28 -12.81
CA ALA A 25 -11.01 -19.07 -13.18
C ALA A 25 -11.97 -19.98 -12.39
N GLU A 26 -11.49 -21.12 -11.89
CA GLU A 26 -12.26 -22.04 -11.08
C GLU A 26 -12.70 -21.40 -9.77
N PRO A 27 -13.90 -21.68 -9.28
CA PRO A 27 -14.35 -21.23 -7.98
C PRO A 27 -13.47 -21.81 -6.87
N VAL A 28 -12.84 -20.92 -6.09
CA VAL A 28 -11.96 -21.29 -4.98
C VAL A 28 -12.46 -20.64 -3.70
N SER A 29 -12.50 -21.40 -2.61
CA SER A 29 -12.95 -20.90 -1.31
C SER A 29 -11.94 -19.94 -0.67
N ALA A 30 -12.42 -18.81 -0.18
CA ALA A 30 -11.62 -17.91 0.65
C ALA A 30 -11.27 -18.51 2.03
N ARG A 31 -11.94 -19.61 2.40
CA ARG A 31 -11.66 -20.32 3.64
C ARG A 31 -10.61 -21.40 3.40
N LEU A 32 -9.36 -21.16 3.79
CA LEU A 32 -8.20 -22.06 3.77
C LEU A 32 -7.68 -22.41 2.37
N GLU A 33 -8.56 -22.63 1.38
CA GLU A 33 -8.18 -23.18 0.07
C GLU A 33 -7.31 -22.20 -0.73
N MET A 34 -7.70 -20.94 -0.85
CA MET A 34 -6.88 -19.92 -1.51
C MET A 34 -5.48 -19.83 -0.88
N THR A 35 -5.42 -19.87 0.45
CA THR A 35 -4.14 -19.82 1.16
C THR A 35 -3.31 -21.06 0.89
N ALA A 36 -3.92 -22.25 0.89
CA ALA A 36 -3.21 -23.50 0.60
C ALA A 36 -2.63 -23.52 -0.82
N LEU A 37 -3.39 -23.04 -1.82
CA LEU A 37 -2.89 -22.88 -3.18
C LEU A 37 -1.75 -21.87 -3.26
N SER A 38 -1.95 -20.71 -2.62
CA SER A 38 -0.97 -19.63 -2.61
C SER A 38 0.34 -20.05 -1.95
N ASP A 39 0.29 -20.75 -0.81
CA ASP A 39 1.47 -21.26 -0.10
C ASP A 39 2.26 -22.26 -0.94
N ARG A 40 1.60 -23.21 -1.60
CA ARG A 40 2.23 -24.17 -2.50
C ARG A 40 2.95 -23.49 -3.66
N VAL A 41 2.27 -22.54 -4.32
CA VAL A 41 2.83 -21.79 -5.44
C VAL A 41 3.99 -20.93 -4.98
N LEU A 42 3.87 -20.25 -3.82
CA LEU A 42 4.94 -19.44 -3.24
C LEU A 42 6.20 -20.28 -2.95
N ARG A 43 6.05 -21.43 -2.31
CA ARG A 43 7.15 -22.35 -2.00
C ARG A 43 7.85 -22.89 -3.25
N ALA A 44 7.12 -23.04 -4.35
CA ALA A 44 7.66 -23.43 -5.64
C ALA A 44 8.31 -22.27 -6.42
N GLY A 45 8.36 -21.05 -5.86
CA GLY A 45 8.84 -19.86 -6.58
C GLY A 45 7.95 -19.45 -7.74
N GLY A 46 6.68 -19.87 -7.72
CA GLY A 46 5.73 -19.69 -8.81
C GLY A 46 5.14 -18.27 -8.91
N PRO A 47 4.18 -18.07 -9.83
CA PRO A 47 3.60 -16.76 -10.15
C PRO A 47 2.73 -16.20 -9.02
N ALA A 48 2.35 -14.91 -9.14
CA ALA A 48 1.20 -14.35 -8.44
C ALA A 48 -0.08 -15.05 -8.92
N LEU A 49 -1.09 -15.14 -8.07
CA LEU A 49 -2.38 -15.74 -8.40
C LEU A 49 -3.48 -14.69 -8.31
N LEU A 50 -4.27 -14.57 -9.37
CA LEU A 50 -5.50 -13.80 -9.40
C LEU A 50 -6.69 -14.77 -9.46
N PHE A 51 -7.37 -14.93 -8.35
CA PHE A 51 -8.61 -15.69 -8.27
C PHE A 51 -9.75 -14.83 -8.82
N GLU A 52 -10.29 -15.22 -9.96
CA GLU A 52 -11.33 -14.47 -10.65
C GLU A 52 -12.72 -14.72 -10.06
N ASN A 53 -12.95 -15.92 -9.54
CA ASN A 53 -14.21 -16.36 -8.98
C ASN A 53 -14.07 -16.88 -7.55
N PRO A 54 -13.74 -16.03 -6.56
CA PRO A 54 -13.80 -16.46 -5.16
C PRO A 54 -15.19 -16.94 -4.82
N GLN A 55 -15.32 -18.16 -4.27
CA GLN A 55 -16.59 -18.80 -4.04
C GLN A 55 -17.50 -17.98 -3.09
N GLY A 56 -18.63 -17.51 -3.61
CA GLY A 56 -19.59 -16.69 -2.85
C GLY A 56 -19.31 -15.19 -2.85
N TYR A 57 -18.33 -14.72 -3.60
CA TYR A 57 -17.97 -13.30 -3.65
C TYR A 57 -18.01 -12.77 -5.09
N LYS A 58 -18.25 -11.46 -5.22
CA LYS A 58 -18.24 -10.75 -6.51
C LYS A 58 -16.85 -10.15 -6.84
N PHE A 59 -16.00 -10.00 -5.85
CA PHE A 59 -14.69 -9.37 -6.00
C PHE A 59 -13.60 -10.42 -6.20
N GLN A 60 -12.62 -10.10 -7.02
CA GLN A 60 -11.43 -10.92 -7.24
C GLN A 60 -10.49 -10.86 -6.02
N ALA A 61 -9.66 -11.89 -5.86
CA ALA A 61 -8.62 -11.93 -4.84
C ALA A 61 -7.24 -12.14 -5.48
N LEU A 62 -6.27 -11.32 -5.07
CA LEU A 62 -4.90 -11.39 -5.55
C LEU A 62 -3.98 -11.86 -4.43
N THR A 63 -3.14 -12.86 -4.71
CA THR A 63 -2.18 -13.40 -3.75
C THR A 63 -0.78 -13.52 -4.35
N ASN A 64 0.25 -13.67 -3.50
CA ASN A 64 1.65 -13.83 -3.88
C ASN A 64 2.22 -12.69 -4.75
N LEU A 65 1.61 -11.49 -4.70
CA LEU A 65 1.99 -10.36 -5.55
C LEU A 65 3.50 -10.09 -5.52
N PHE A 66 4.09 -10.09 -4.33
CA PHE A 66 5.53 -9.90 -4.11
C PHE A 66 6.24 -11.19 -3.62
N GLY A 67 5.81 -12.34 -4.12
CA GLY A 67 6.30 -13.64 -3.70
C GLY A 67 7.71 -14.00 -4.21
N THR A 68 8.31 -13.18 -5.08
CA THR A 68 9.68 -13.36 -5.56
C THR A 68 10.46 -12.03 -5.53
N PRO A 69 11.81 -12.07 -5.36
CA PRO A 69 12.64 -10.86 -5.44
C PRO A 69 12.44 -10.08 -6.77
N GLN A 70 12.20 -10.79 -7.87
CA GLN A 70 11.96 -10.18 -9.18
C GLN A 70 10.68 -9.35 -9.19
N ARG A 71 9.58 -9.86 -8.63
CA ARG A 71 8.31 -9.11 -8.52
C ARG A 71 8.42 -7.92 -7.57
N VAL A 72 9.20 -8.05 -6.49
CA VAL A 72 9.54 -6.90 -5.64
C VAL A 72 10.31 -5.84 -6.42
N ALA A 73 11.35 -6.23 -7.17
CA ALA A 73 12.13 -5.32 -8.00
C ALA A 73 11.24 -4.59 -9.02
N LYS A 74 10.39 -5.32 -9.74
CA LYS A 74 9.42 -4.75 -10.68
C LYS A 74 8.47 -3.76 -9.99
N GLY A 75 7.94 -4.13 -8.84
CA GLY A 75 7.06 -3.25 -8.04
C GLY A 75 7.74 -1.97 -7.56
N MET A 76 9.05 -2.02 -7.32
CA MET A 76 9.89 -0.85 -7.01
C MET A 76 10.36 -0.08 -8.26
N GLY A 77 9.88 -0.42 -9.45
CA GLY A 77 10.25 0.24 -10.70
C GLY A 77 11.61 -0.16 -11.25
N ALA A 78 12.23 -1.22 -10.72
CA ALA A 78 13.46 -1.81 -11.21
C ALA A 78 13.18 -2.92 -12.26
N THR A 79 14.13 -3.15 -13.16
CA THR A 79 14.05 -4.24 -14.14
C THR A 79 14.63 -5.51 -13.55
N GLU A 80 15.74 -5.37 -12.82
CA GLU A 80 16.50 -6.45 -12.22
C GLU A 80 16.65 -6.27 -10.70
N VAL A 81 16.76 -7.38 -9.98
CA VAL A 81 16.96 -7.36 -8.51
C VAL A 81 18.22 -6.59 -8.11
N SER A 82 19.27 -6.62 -8.93
CA SER A 82 20.52 -5.89 -8.70
C SER A 82 20.32 -4.37 -8.61
N GLU A 83 19.34 -3.82 -9.35
CA GLU A 83 19.00 -2.39 -9.36
C GLU A 83 18.38 -1.92 -8.04
N LEU A 84 17.88 -2.82 -7.18
CA LEU A 84 17.39 -2.46 -5.85
C LEU A 84 18.46 -1.81 -4.97
N ARG A 85 19.74 -2.08 -5.26
CA ARG A 85 20.87 -1.39 -4.59
C ARG A 85 20.89 0.10 -4.91
N ASP A 86 20.42 0.49 -6.09
CA ASP A 86 20.37 1.91 -6.47
C ASP A 86 19.30 2.67 -5.67
N VAL A 87 18.19 2.02 -5.31
CA VAL A 87 17.21 2.56 -4.37
C VAL A 87 17.88 2.88 -3.02
N GLY A 88 18.68 1.94 -2.51
CA GLY A 88 19.44 2.13 -1.28
C GLY A 88 20.47 3.28 -1.39
N ARG A 89 21.15 3.40 -2.52
CA ARG A 89 22.10 4.51 -2.78
C ARG A 89 21.40 5.85 -2.82
N VAL A 90 20.23 5.92 -3.47
CA VAL A 90 19.42 7.15 -3.50
C VAL A 90 18.96 7.53 -2.10
N LEU A 91 18.48 6.58 -1.30
CA LEU A 91 18.11 6.85 0.10
C LEU A 91 19.30 7.34 0.93
N ALA A 92 20.47 6.74 0.75
CA ALA A 92 21.69 7.17 1.42
C ALA A 92 22.08 8.61 1.03
N SER A 93 22.04 8.94 -0.26
CA SER A 93 22.33 10.29 -0.76
C SER A 93 21.33 11.36 -0.29
N LEU A 94 20.09 10.96 -0.03
CA LEU A 94 19.08 11.87 0.54
C LEU A 94 19.30 12.11 2.04
N LYS A 95 19.89 11.13 2.73
CA LYS A 95 20.23 11.27 4.16
C LYS A 95 21.47 12.13 4.38
N GLU A 96 22.47 11.99 3.51
CA GLU A 96 23.74 12.70 3.57
C GLU A 96 24.05 13.30 2.18
N PRO A 97 23.43 14.45 1.83
CA PRO A 97 23.62 15.05 0.50
C PRO A 97 25.06 15.60 0.37
N GLU A 98 25.81 15.05 -0.58
CA GLU A 98 27.12 15.62 -0.94
C GLU A 98 26.91 16.92 -1.72
N PRO A 99 27.63 18.01 -1.38
CA PRO A 99 27.55 19.23 -2.14
C PRO A 99 28.12 19.03 -3.56
N PRO A 100 27.50 19.63 -4.60
CA PRO A 100 27.94 19.49 -5.97
C PRO A 100 29.36 20.05 -6.17
N LYS A 101 30.22 19.31 -6.87
CA LYS A 101 31.63 19.65 -7.09
C LYS A 101 31.87 20.40 -8.41
N GLY A 102 30.84 21.07 -8.99
CA GLY A 102 30.98 21.92 -10.17
C GLY A 102 29.99 21.64 -11.31
N LEU A 103 30.18 22.31 -12.47
CA LEU A 103 29.27 22.23 -13.62
C LEU A 103 29.13 20.82 -14.25
N LYS A 104 30.12 19.95 -14.04
CA LYS A 104 30.03 18.55 -14.50
C LYS A 104 28.94 17.74 -13.79
N ASP A 105 28.44 18.24 -12.66
CA ASP A 105 27.36 17.61 -11.87
C ASP A 105 25.95 18.12 -12.21
N ALA A 106 25.80 19.00 -13.23
CA ALA A 106 24.50 19.57 -13.62
C ALA A 106 23.44 18.49 -13.93
N GLY A 107 23.83 17.38 -14.58
CA GLY A 107 22.94 16.25 -14.84
C GLY A 107 22.49 15.54 -13.58
N LYS A 108 23.38 15.38 -12.60
CA LYS A 108 23.05 14.79 -11.28
C LYS A 108 22.13 15.72 -10.48
N LEU A 109 22.36 17.02 -10.54
CA LEU A 109 21.49 18.02 -9.89
C LEU A 109 20.07 17.99 -10.48
N LEU A 110 19.94 17.87 -11.80
CA LEU A 110 18.63 17.74 -12.44
C LEU A 110 17.91 16.45 -12.05
N GLN A 111 18.63 15.32 -12.00
CA GLN A 111 18.07 14.05 -11.53
C GLN A 111 17.63 14.13 -10.07
N MET A 112 18.43 14.78 -9.22
CA MET A 112 18.12 14.98 -7.80
C MET A 112 16.92 15.92 -7.61
N ALA A 113 16.85 17.00 -8.38
CA ALA A 113 15.70 17.91 -8.38
C ALA A 113 14.41 17.20 -8.84
N LYS A 114 14.50 16.35 -9.88
CA LYS A 114 13.37 15.53 -10.31
C LYS A 114 12.96 14.54 -9.20
N ALA A 115 13.89 13.83 -8.59
CA ALA A 115 13.61 12.91 -7.52
C ALA A 115 12.89 13.60 -6.34
N LEU A 116 13.37 14.76 -5.91
CA LEU A 116 12.74 15.57 -4.87
C LEU A 116 11.34 16.06 -5.27
N TRP A 117 11.12 16.37 -6.55
CA TRP A 117 9.81 16.72 -7.07
C TRP A 117 8.85 15.54 -7.04
N ASP A 118 9.30 14.37 -7.50
CA ASP A 118 8.52 13.13 -7.53
C ASP A 118 8.13 12.66 -6.11
N MET A 119 8.95 12.95 -5.11
CA MET A 119 8.67 12.67 -3.71
C MET A 119 7.53 13.51 -3.13
N LYS A 120 7.18 14.64 -3.71
CA LYS A 120 6.12 15.51 -3.19
C LYS A 120 4.74 14.97 -3.56
N PRO A 121 3.87 14.51 -2.61
CA PRO A 121 2.53 14.07 -2.93
C PRO A 121 1.72 15.13 -3.67
N ALA A 122 0.84 14.70 -4.58
CA ALA A 122 -0.06 15.56 -5.33
C ALA A 122 -1.49 15.37 -4.85
N ALA A 123 -2.10 16.41 -4.27
CA ALA A 123 -3.51 16.37 -3.93
C ALA A 123 -4.36 16.42 -5.21
N VAL A 124 -5.29 15.47 -5.34
CA VAL A 124 -6.30 15.42 -6.41
C VAL A 124 -7.69 15.61 -5.82
N ARG A 125 -8.62 16.19 -6.60
CA ARG A 125 -9.98 16.48 -6.14
C ARG A 125 -10.92 15.29 -6.22
N LYS A 126 -10.66 14.37 -7.15
CA LYS A 126 -11.43 13.14 -7.38
C LYS A 126 -10.49 11.99 -7.66
N ALA A 127 -10.85 10.83 -7.17
CA ALA A 127 -10.13 9.58 -7.42
C ALA A 127 -11.14 8.46 -7.72
N ALA A 128 -10.74 7.45 -8.49
CA ALA A 128 -11.59 6.32 -8.85
C ALA A 128 -12.18 5.60 -7.62
N CYS A 129 -11.44 5.58 -6.51
CA CYS A 129 -11.92 5.02 -5.24
C CYS A 129 -13.08 5.75 -4.58
N GLN A 130 -13.50 6.90 -5.12
CA GLN A 130 -14.65 7.70 -4.66
C GLN A 130 -15.86 7.56 -5.61
N GLU A 131 -15.81 6.71 -6.62
CA GLU A 131 -16.90 6.52 -7.57
C GLU A 131 -18.10 5.82 -6.93
N GLU A 132 -17.84 4.90 -6.02
CA GLU A 132 -18.84 4.20 -5.21
C GLU A 132 -18.51 4.39 -3.72
N VAL A 133 -19.47 4.88 -2.95
CA VAL A 133 -19.33 5.17 -1.52
C VAL A 133 -20.46 4.51 -0.77
N LEU A 134 -20.14 3.51 0.06
CA LEU A 134 -21.08 2.86 0.98
C LEU A 134 -20.91 3.43 2.38
N GLN A 135 -22.02 3.69 3.08
CA GLN A 135 -22.01 4.29 4.40
C GLN A 135 -22.95 3.57 5.38
N GLY A 136 -22.59 3.62 6.64
CA GLY A 136 -23.45 3.14 7.72
C GLY A 136 -23.88 1.68 7.53
N ALA A 137 -25.18 1.43 7.37
CA ALA A 137 -25.74 0.08 7.24
C ALA A 137 -25.42 -0.64 5.92
N GLU A 138 -25.02 0.09 4.89
CA GLU A 138 -24.66 -0.45 3.58
C GLU A 138 -23.29 -1.14 3.59
N VAL A 139 -22.45 -0.83 4.59
CA VAL A 139 -21.11 -1.40 4.71
C VAL A 139 -21.20 -2.84 5.24
N ASP A 140 -20.69 -3.79 4.47
CA ASP A 140 -20.55 -5.20 4.86
C ASP A 140 -19.20 -5.76 4.40
N LEU A 141 -18.27 -5.96 5.35
CA LEU A 141 -16.97 -6.58 5.08
C LEU A 141 -17.09 -8.04 4.61
N GLY A 142 -18.24 -8.68 4.87
CA GLY A 142 -18.53 -10.03 4.40
C GLY A 142 -18.73 -10.13 2.89
N GLU A 143 -18.88 -9.02 2.16
CA GLU A 143 -18.92 -9.02 0.69
C GLU A 143 -17.54 -9.11 0.03
N LEU A 144 -16.46 -8.88 0.81
CA LEU A 144 -15.09 -8.96 0.34
C LEU A 144 -14.53 -10.38 0.53
N PRO A 145 -13.74 -10.93 -0.41
CA PRO A 145 -13.13 -12.25 -0.30
C PRO A 145 -11.95 -12.25 0.70
N ILE A 146 -12.23 -11.79 1.93
CA ILE A 146 -11.24 -11.75 3.01
C ILE A 146 -10.98 -13.18 3.47
N GLN A 147 -9.73 -13.60 3.42
CA GLN A 147 -9.36 -14.98 3.63
C GLN A 147 -9.32 -15.37 5.11
N LEU A 148 -9.84 -16.56 5.43
CA LEU A 148 -9.42 -17.32 6.59
C LEU A 148 -8.19 -18.12 6.19
N CYS A 149 -6.99 -17.70 6.65
CA CYS A 149 -5.73 -18.19 6.11
C CYS A 149 -5.34 -19.56 6.64
N TRP A 150 -5.46 -19.81 7.96
CA TRP A 150 -4.96 -21.03 8.60
C TRP A 150 -5.99 -21.69 9.49
N PRO A 151 -5.91 -23.02 9.66
CA PRO A 151 -6.68 -23.70 10.69
C PRO A 151 -6.30 -23.16 12.08
N GLY A 152 -7.25 -22.68 12.83
CA GLY A 152 -7.02 -22.05 14.15
C GLY A 152 -6.97 -20.55 14.15
N ASP A 153 -6.99 -19.87 12.96
CA ASP A 153 -7.25 -18.43 12.91
C ASP A 153 -8.65 -18.13 13.49
N ALA A 154 -8.74 -17.08 14.28
CA ALA A 154 -9.99 -16.70 14.94
C ALA A 154 -11.07 -16.20 13.97
N GLY A 155 -10.70 -15.83 12.73
CA GLY A 155 -11.61 -15.35 11.68
C GLY A 155 -10.88 -14.83 10.46
N PRO A 156 -11.62 -14.30 9.46
CA PRO A 156 -11.03 -13.71 8.27
C PRO A 156 -10.08 -12.56 8.59
N LEU A 157 -8.95 -12.47 7.86
CA LEU A 157 -7.88 -11.55 8.16
C LEU A 157 -7.50 -10.72 6.92
N ILE A 158 -7.66 -9.41 7.01
CA ILE A 158 -7.09 -8.47 6.03
C ILE A 158 -5.59 -8.41 6.26
N THR A 159 -4.81 -8.99 5.35
CA THR A 159 -3.36 -9.15 5.49
C THR A 159 -2.57 -7.97 4.90
N TRP A 160 -3.11 -7.30 3.88
CA TRP A 160 -2.44 -6.23 3.11
C TRP A 160 -3.18 -4.90 3.14
N GLY A 161 -3.97 -4.63 4.16
CA GLY A 161 -4.59 -3.33 4.37
C GLY A 161 -3.54 -2.27 4.67
N LEU A 162 -3.47 -1.23 3.83
CA LEU A 162 -2.64 -0.06 4.04
C LEU A 162 -3.37 0.89 5.01
N VAL A 163 -2.88 0.98 6.23
CA VAL A 163 -3.48 1.84 7.27
C VAL A 163 -2.83 3.20 7.25
N ILE A 164 -3.66 4.22 7.11
CA ILE A 164 -3.27 5.62 7.02
C ILE A 164 -3.65 6.30 8.33
N THR A 165 -2.68 6.93 8.98
CA THR A 165 -2.87 7.64 10.24
C THR A 165 -2.23 9.02 10.20
N ARG A 166 -2.76 9.92 11.04
CA ARG A 166 -2.14 11.22 11.33
C ARG A 166 -2.19 11.48 12.82
N GLY A 167 -1.06 11.82 13.40
CA GLY A 167 -1.02 12.37 14.76
C GLY A 167 -1.69 13.76 14.83
N PRO A 168 -1.91 14.30 16.04
CA PRO A 168 -2.65 15.56 16.25
C PRO A 168 -2.10 16.71 15.44
N GLN A 169 -0.78 16.83 15.33
CA GLN A 169 -0.11 17.85 14.53
C GLN A 169 -0.34 17.68 13.02
N GLY A 170 -0.50 16.46 12.53
CA GLY A 170 -0.81 16.15 11.14
C GLY A 170 -2.27 16.46 10.80
N ILE A 171 -3.19 16.26 11.74
CA ILE A 171 -4.60 16.63 11.60
C ILE A 171 -4.75 18.16 11.56
N ALA A 172 -4.08 18.87 12.46
CA ALA A 172 -4.10 20.34 12.49
C ALA A 172 -3.41 20.99 11.28
N ASN A 173 -2.42 20.32 10.69
CA ASN A 173 -1.69 20.79 9.52
C ASN A 173 -1.55 19.68 8.48
N PRO A 174 -2.42 19.63 7.45
CA PRO A 174 -2.39 18.58 6.41
C PRO A 174 -1.09 18.48 5.60
N ARG A 175 -0.21 19.50 5.67
CA ARG A 175 1.12 19.45 5.04
C ARG A 175 2.14 18.65 5.82
N ARG A 176 1.83 18.28 7.06
CA ARG A 176 2.71 17.46 7.88
C ARG A 176 2.65 15.99 7.46
N ARG A 177 3.63 15.23 7.91
CA ARG A 177 3.76 13.80 7.68
C ARG A 177 2.46 13.08 8.00
N GLN A 178 2.07 12.20 7.10
CA GLN A 178 1.05 11.20 7.27
C GLN A 178 1.74 9.84 7.27
N ASN A 179 1.42 8.99 8.23
CA ASN A 179 1.98 7.66 8.33
C ASN A 179 1.16 6.70 7.45
N LEU A 180 1.86 5.80 6.78
CA LEU A 180 1.30 4.70 6.01
C LEU A 180 2.00 3.41 6.42
N GLY A 181 1.24 2.40 6.80
CA GLY A 181 1.81 1.12 7.21
C GLY A 181 0.86 -0.04 6.98
N ILE A 182 1.39 -1.26 6.91
CA ILE A 182 0.59 -2.48 6.84
C ILE A 182 0.40 -3.04 8.25
N TYR A 183 -0.86 -3.10 8.70
CA TYR A 183 -1.24 -3.68 9.98
C TYR A 183 -2.35 -4.69 9.75
N ARG A 184 -2.21 -5.88 10.29
CA ARG A 184 -3.21 -6.93 10.15
C ARG A 184 -4.51 -6.55 10.86
N GLN A 185 -5.63 -6.81 10.19
CA GLN A 185 -6.95 -6.48 10.68
C GLN A 185 -7.83 -7.71 10.62
N GLN A 186 -8.24 -8.19 11.79
CA GLN A 186 -9.17 -9.31 11.87
C GLN A 186 -10.59 -8.81 11.80
N VAL A 187 -11.36 -9.36 10.88
CA VAL A 187 -12.80 -9.08 10.78
C VAL A 187 -13.53 -9.78 11.93
N ILE A 188 -14.32 -9.02 12.69
CA ILE A 188 -15.12 -9.50 13.81
C ILE A 188 -16.62 -9.21 13.64
N GLY A 189 -17.00 -8.52 12.58
CA GLY A 189 -18.37 -8.18 12.25
C GLY A 189 -18.47 -7.50 10.91
N LYS A 190 -19.69 -7.20 10.46
CA LYS A 190 -19.94 -6.57 9.16
C LYS A 190 -19.19 -5.26 8.96
N ARG A 191 -18.96 -4.51 10.03
CA ARG A 191 -18.36 -3.17 10.02
C ARG A 191 -17.29 -3.01 11.10
N GLN A 192 -16.74 -4.12 11.57
CA GLN A 192 -15.81 -4.10 12.69
C GLN A 192 -14.60 -4.98 12.42
N VAL A 193 -13.43 -4.44 12.73
CA VAL A 193 -12.15 -5.14 12.69
C VAL A 193 -11.38 -4.90 13.99
N ILE A 194 -10.57 -5.87 14.40
CA ILE A 194 -9.53 -5.67 15.39
C ILE A 194 -8.22 -5.47 14.67
N MET A 195 -7.52 -4.38 14.98
CA MET A 195 -6.20 -4.09 14.43
C MET A 195 -5.14 -4.24 15.52
N ARG A 196 -4.07 -4.96 15.21
CA ARG A 196 -2.92 -5.08 16.10
C ARG A 196 -1.85 -4.07 15.75
N TRP A 197 -1.53 -3.18 16.67
CA TRP A 197 -0.39 -2.29 16.60
C TRP A 197 0.70 -2.66 17.59
N LEU A 198 1.95 -2.67 17.12
CA LEU A 198 3.10 -2.72 18.01
C LEU A 198 3.42 -1.29 18.47
N ALA A 199 3.68 -1.12 19.75
CA ALA A 199 3.79 0.19 20.41
C ALA A 199 4.81 1.16 19.79
N HIS A 200 5.84 0.63 19.13
CA HIS A 200 6.91 1.42 18.48
C HIS A 200 6.63 1.73 17.00
N ARG A 201 5.50 1.30 16.43
CA ARG A 201 5.16 1.56 15.03
C ARG A 201 4.45 2.91 14.87
N GLY A 202 4.62 3.53 13.71
CA GLY A 202 4.11 4.87 13.41
C GLY A 202 2.61 5.04 13.71
N GLY A 203 1.76 4.09 13.31
CA GLY A 203 0.33 4.16 13.63
C GLY A 203 0.02 4.13 15.13
N ALA A 204 0.76 3.34 15.91
CA ALA A 204 0.60 3.31 17.36
C ALA A 204 1.08 4.60 18.04
N LEU A 205 2.13 5.21 17.51
CA LEU A 205 2.63 6.50 17.99
C LEU A 205 1.63 7.61 17.70
N ASP A 206 1.08 7.66 16.50
CA ASP A 206 0.03 8.62 16.11
C ASP A 206 -1.21 8.46 17.00
N PHE A 207 -1.65 7.20 17.24
CA PHE A 207 -2.77 6.91 18.12
C PHE A 207 -2.53 7.37 19.56
N ARG A 208 -1.37 7.06 20.12
CA ARG A 208 -0.99 7.47 21.49
C ARG A 208 -1.02 9.00 21.62
N ASP A 209 -0.38 9.69 20.69
CA ASP A 209 -0.28 11.14 20.74
C ASP A 209 -1.65 11.80 20.53
N PHE A 210 -2.49 11.21 19.68
CA PHE A 210 -3.87 11.66 19.49
C PHE A 210 -4.70 11.45 20.76
N ALA A 211 -4.63 10.29 21.40
CA ALA A 211 -5.39 9.96 22.61
C ALA A 211 -5.00 10.86 23.79
N LEU A 212 -3.73 11.26 23.89
CA LEU A 212 -3.27 12.22 24.89
C LEU A 212 -3.79 13.64 24.62
N ALA A 213 -3.84 14.05 23.35
CA ALA A 213 -4.33 15.39 22.96
C ALA A 213 -5.85 15.50 22.94
N ASN A 214 -6.56 14.39 22.75
CA ASN A 214 -8.02 14.33 22.60
C ASN A 214 -8.62 13.19 23.45
N PRO A 215 -8.61 13.28 24.76
CA PRO A 215 -9.10 12.21 25.63
C PRO A 215 -10.55 11.81 25.32
N GLY A 216 -10.79 10.53 25.14
CA GLY A 216 -12.12 9.96 24.88
C GLY A 216 -12.66 10.17 23.45
N GLN A 217 -11.91 10.82 22.57
CA GLN A 217 -12.30 10.96 21.18
C GLN A 217 -11.85 9.77 20.33
N PRO A 218 -12.65 9.33 19.34
CA PRO A 218 -12.24 8.27 18.41
C PRO A 218 -11.10 8.75 17.52
N PHE A 219 -10.08 7.91 17.37
CA PHE A 219 -8.94 8.20 16.49
C PHE A 219 -9.29 7.87 15.03
N PRO A 220 -9.31 8.86 14.12
CA PRO A 220 -9.66 8.62 12.73
C PRO A 220 -8.51 7.93 11.99
N ILE A 221 -8.85 6.87 11.25
CA ILE A 221 -7.95 6.16 10.36
C ILE A 221 -8.62 5.89 9.02
N ALA A 222 -7.84 5.65 7.99
CA ALA A 222 -8.33 5.06 6.74
C ALA A 222 -7.55 3.78 6.44
N VAL A 223 -8.19 2.86 5.73
CA VAL A 223 -7.56 1.62 5.25
C VAL A 223 -7.74 1.53 3.75
N ALA A 224 -6.63 1.43 3.03
CA ALA A 224 -6.64 1.27 1.58
C ALA A 224 -6.34 -0.19 1.21
N LEU A 225 -7.17 -0.75 0.32
CA LEU A 225 -6.99 -2.08 -0.27
C LEU A 225 -6.72 -1.93 -1.76
N GLY A 226 -5.73 -2.63 -2.30
CA GLY A 226 -5.44 -2.62 -3.74
C GLY A 226 -4.67 -1.38 -4.22
N ALA A 227 -3.80 -0.81 -3.41
CA ALA A 227 -2.90 0.27 -3.83
C ALA A 227 -1.91 -0.19 -4.92
N ASP A 228 -1.31 0.78 -5.61
CA ASP A 228 -0.23 0.51 -6.57
C ASP A 228 1.01 -0.11 -5.90
N PRO A 229 1.85 -0.82 -6.66
CA PRO A 229 2.97 -1.57 -6.09
C PRO A 229 3.99 -0.69 -5.36
N ALA A 230 4.27 0.52 -5.84
CA ALA A 230 5.23 1.42 -5.19
C ALA A 230 4.71 1.90 -3.82
N THR A 231 3.42 2.17 -3.70
CA THR A 231 2.77 2.54 -2.44
C THR A 231 2.76 1.38 -1.45
N ILE A 232 2.42 0.16 -1.91
CA ILE A 232 2.44 -1.03 -1.05
C ILE A 232 3.86 -1.30 -0.52
N LEU A 233 4.86 -1.29 -1.39
CA LEU A 233 6.25 -1.54 -1.01
C LEU A 233 6.83 -0.39 -0.17
N GLY A 234 6.41 0.85 -0.45
CA GLY A 234 6.75 2.00 0.37
C GLY A 234 6.26 1.88 1.81
N ALA A 235 5.06 1.34 2.01
CA ALA A 235 4.46 1.15 3.33
C ALA A 235 5.17 0.10 4.20
N VAL A 236 5.97 -0.80 3.63
CA VAL A 236 6.71 -1.84 4.35
C VAL A 236 8.22 -1.59 4.43
N THR A 237 8.72 -0.65 3.64
CA THR A 237 10.15 -0.34 3.63
C THR A 237 10.49 0.52 4.85
N PRO A 238 11.56 0.19 5.59
CA PRO A 238 12.01 1.01 6.71
C PRO A 238 12.66 2.31 6.20
N VAL A 239 11.85 3.34 6.02
CA VAL A 239 12.33 4.68 5.64
C VAL A 239 12.73 5.48 6.88
N PRO A 240 13.65 6.46 6.77
CA PRO A 240 13.95 7.38 7.86
C PRO A 240 12.71 8.13 8.33
N ASP A 241 12.62 8.45 9.64
CA ASP A 241 11.45 9.15 10.21
C ASP A 241 11.18 10.53 9.61
N THR A 242 12.17 11.12 8.95
CA THR A 242 12.06 12.41 8.24
C THR A 242 11.38 12.28 6.87
N LEU A 243 11.21 11.04 6.36
CA LEU A 243 10.64 10.74 5.07
C LEU A 243 9.31 10.00 5.25
N SER A 244 8.23 10.46 4.61
CA SER A 244 6.99 9.71 4.62
C SER A 244 7.01 8.59 3.57
N GLU A 245 6.25 7.53 3.84
CA GLU A 245 6.10 6.40 2.93
C GLU A 245 5.54 6.84 1.56
N TYR A 246 4.68 7.87 1.51
CA TYR A 246 4.18 8.46 0.26
C TYR A 246 5.27 9.16 -0.55
N GLN A 247 6.21 9.84 0.13
CA GLN A 247 7.36 10.45 -0.53
C GLN A 247 8.26 9.38 -1.12
N PHE A 248 8.50 8.32 -0.36
CA PHE A 248 9.28 7.18 -0.84
C PHE A 248 8.59 6.45 -1.99
N ALA A 249 7.27 6.23 -1.94
CA ALA A 249 6.51 5.66 -3.04
C ALA A 249 6.62 6.50 -4.32
N GLY A 250 6.59 7.83 -4.20
CA GLY A 250 6.80 8.75 -5.32
C GLY A 250 8.20 8.61 -5.94
N LEU A 251 9.22 8.46 -5.10
CA LEU A 251 10.59 8.19 -5.55
C LEU A 251 10.68 6.85 -6.32
N LEU A 252 10.09 5.78 -5.78
CA LEU A 252 10.08 4.46 -6.42
C LEU A 252 9.36 4.47 -7.76
N ARG A 253 8.20 5.13 -7.81
CA ARG A 253 7.39 5.25 -9.02
C ARG A 253 8.04 6.13 -10.08
N GLY A 254 8.90 7.07 -9.69
CA GLY A 254 9.45 8.11 -10.57
C GLY A 254 8.38 9.13 -10.99
N GLY A 255 7.39 9.35 -10.12
CA GLY A 255 6.29 10.29 -10.30
C GLY A 255 5.56 10.53 -8.99
N ARG A 256 4.92 11.68 -8.84
CA ARG A 256 4.25 12.10 -7.61
C ARG A 256 3.15 11.13 -7.22
N THR A 257 3.09 10.77 -5.94
CA THR A 257 1.97 9.99 -5.40
C THR A 257 0.73 10.88 -5.32
N GLU A 258 -0.31 10.52 -6.05
CA GLU A 258 -1.59 11.21 -5.96
C GLU A 258 -2.32 10.80 -4.69
N VAL A 259 -2.84 11.79 -3.96
CA VAL A 259 -3.60 11.60 -2.74
C VAL A 259 -4.92 12.36 -2.82
N VAL A 260 -5.98 11.77 -2.31
CA VAL A 260 -7.32 12.36 -2.25
C VAL A 260 -7.78 12.42 -0.81
N ASP A 261 -8.53 13.46 -0.47
CA ASP A 261 -9.12 13.57 0.86
C ASP A 261 -10.23 12.53 1.05
N THR A 262 -10.29 11.98 2.25
CA THR A 262 -11.31 11.02 2.67
C THR A 262 -12.39 11.73 3.53
N SER A 263 -13.43 11.00 3.90
CA SER A 263 -14.46 11.47 4.87
C SER A 263 -13.93 11.66 6.29
N VAL A 264 -12.74 11.10 6.60
CA VAL A 264 -12.01 11.32 7.85
C VAL A 264 -10.79 12.21 7.58
N PRO A 265 -10.18 12.88 8.58
CA PRO A 265 -9.08 13.84 8.37
C PRO A 265 -7.75 13.20 8.03
N VAL A 266 -7.75 12.25 7.09
CA VAL A 266 -6.59 11.66 6.45
C VAL A 266 -6.76 11.74 4.94
N SER A 267 -5.66 11.78 4.19
CA SER A 267 -5.69 11.71 2.73
C SER A 267 -5.05 10.42 2.28
N TYR A 268 -5.56 9.81 1.22
CA TYR A 268 -5.02 8.54 0.79
C TYR A 268 -4.79 8.44 -0.71
N THR A 269 -4.02 7.44 -1.15
CA THR A 269 -3.59 7.29 -2.52
C THR A 269 -4.73 6.98 -3.47
N HIS A 270 -4.58 7.45 -4.72
CA HIS A 270 -5.43 7.08 -5.84
C HIS A 270 -5.44 5.56 -6.06
N LEU A 271 -6.58 4.94 -5.88
CA LEU A 271 -6.79 3.51 -6.13
C LEU A 271 -7.69 3.35 -7.34
N THR A 272 -7.33 2.42 -8.22
CA THR A 272 -8.01 2.18 -9.48
C THR A 272 -8.86 0.90 -9.51
N LEU A 273 -8.80 0.08 -8.48
CA LEU A 273 -9.79 -0.97 -8.27
C LEU A 273 -11.09 -0.35 -7.73
N PRO A 274 -12.26 -0.95 -7.98
CA PRO A 274 -13.46 -0.60 -7.23
C PRO A 274 -13.16 -0.87 -5.77
N THR A 275 -12.64 0.16 -5.11
CA THR A 275 -12.25 0.09 -3.72
C THR A 275 -13.44 0.59 -2.96
N ILE A 276 -14.07 -0.29 -2.22
CA ILE A 276 -15.09 0.10 -1.26
C ILE A 276 -14.36 0.88 -0.17
N LEU A 277 -14.61 2.19 -0.12
CA LEU A 277 -14.19 2.99 1.01
C LEU A 277 -15.12 2.65 2.17
N LEU A 278 -14.63 1.84 3.11
CA LEU A 278 -15.38 1.54 4.33
C LEU A 278 -15.13 2.67 5.33
N VAL A 279 -16.15 3.46 5.59
CA VAL A 279 -16.17 4.55 6.57
C VAL A 279 -16.91 4.10 7.82
#